data_0817966332f161127d771573b334297c
#
_entry.id   0817966332f161127d771573b334297c
#
_cell.length_a   1.000
_cell.length_b   1.000
_cell.length_c   1.000
_cell.angle_alpha   90.00
_cell.angle_beta   90.00
_cell.angle_gamma   90.00
#
_symmetry.space_group_name_H-M   'P 1'
#
loop_
_entity.id
_entity.type
_entity.pdbx_description
1 polymer ?
#
loop_
_entity_poly.entity_id
_entity_poly.type
_entity_poly.pdbx_seq_one_letter_code
_entity_poly.pdbx_strand_id
1 'polypeptide(L)'
;MTLVDHLFELRYRLGVASVGVVIGAILGFIWFSSAPFGWPTLSDVLLKPYCQLPAEQRLSPNGSCQLLQTEPFEIFMLRMKVGLSVGALLFSPVWLYQLWAFITPGLHDNERKFARSFVFFATILFCGGAVLAYYVVPEALTFMASFGGGAFFTALSGGKYISFVLLLLVIFGVSFELPLVLVMLNRAGIVTYEKLRSWWRGVVFALFVFAAVATPGQDPFSMLALAFALSVLFLLAAVICRAHDRRKAKKLEEQGLTEAGLDEASNVDTTPSEMDSTASQAAKDDAT
;
A
#
# COMPACT_ATOMS: atom_id res chain seq x y z
N MET A 1 -23.63 12.33 -2.26
CA MET A 1 -23.90 11.05 -1.56
C MET A 1 -24.16 11.33 -0.10
N THR A 2 -25.22 10.74 0.48
CA THR A 2 -25.46 10.84 1.92
C THR A 2 -24.45 9.98 2.69
N LEU A 3 -24.19 10.27 3.97
CA LEU A 3 -23.32 9.43 4.82
C LEU A 3 -23.79 7.96 4.86
N VAL A 4 -25.10 7.75 4.78
CA VAL A 4 -25.72 6.43 4.78
C VAL A 4 -25.40 5.67 3.49
N ASP A 5 -25.47 6.32 2.33
CA ASP A 5 -25.11 5.71 1.03
C ASP A 5 -23.64 5.29 1.01
N HIS A 6 -22.75 6.12 1.59
CA HIS A 6 -21.32 5.81 1.69
C HIS A 6 -21.06 4.59 2.59
N LEU A 7 -21.80 4.43 3.68
CA LEU A 7 -21.71 3.24 4.55
C LEU A 7 -22.22 1.96 3.86
N PHE A 8 -23.29 2.06 3.05
CA PHE A 8 -23.76 0.90 2.28
C PHE A 8 -22.75 0.49 1.21
N GLU A 9 -22.11 1.45 0.55
CA GLU A 9 -21.06 1.18 -0.41
C GLU A 9 -19.84 0.50 0.26
N LEU A 10 -19.42 1.00 1.42
CA LEU A 10 -18.34 0.37 2.22
C LEU A 10 -18.66 -1.09 2.54
N ARG A 11 -19.87 -1.35 3.05
CA ARG A 11 -20.29 -2.71 3.40
C ARG A 11 -20.25 -3.65 2.19
N TYR A 12 -20.75 -3.21 1.04
CA TYR A 12 -20.74 -4.01 -0.18
C TYR A 12 -19.32 -4.32 -0.64
N ARG A 13 -18.45 -3.30 -0.71
CA ARG A 13 -17.06 -3.43 -1.15
C ARG A 13 -16.23 -4.31 -0.20
N LEU A 14 -16.42 -4.12 1.11
CA LEU A 14 -15.79 -4.96 2.13
C LEU A 14 -16.26 -6.42 2.01
N GLY A 15 -17.54 -6.65 1.73
CA GLY A 15 -18.08 -7.99 1.49
C GLY A 15 -17.42 -8.68 0.31
N VAL A 16 -17.31 -7.99 -0.83
CA VAL A 16 -16.63 -8.54 -2.04
C VAL A 16 -15.15 -8.83 -1.77
N ALA A 17 -14.44 -7.90 -1.10
CA ALA A 17 -13.05 -8.08 -0.73
C ALA A 17 -12.87 -9.31 0.19
N SER A 18 -13.72 -9.44 1.22
CA SER A 18 -13.69 -10.57 2.16
C SER A 18 -13.96 -11.91 1.47
N VAL A 19 -14.93 -11.98 0.57
CA VAL A 19 -15.21 -13.20 -0.21
C VAL A 19 -13.99 -13.59 -1.05
N GLY A 20 -13.34 -12.64 -1.71
CA GLY A 20 -12.09 -12.88 -2.45
C GLY A 20 -10.99 -13.46 -1.55
N VAL A 21 -10.75 -12.85 -0.39
CA VAL A 21 -9.74 -13.34 0.57
C VAL A 21 -10.09 -14.73 1.11
N VAL A 22 -11.36 -15.02 1.40
CA VAL A 22 -11.81 -16.36 1.86
C VAL A 22 -11.59 -17.41 0.80
N ILE A 23 -11.94 -17.15 -0.46
CA ILE A 23 -11.66 -18.07 -1.58
C ILE A 23 -10.16 -18.34 -1.67
N GLY A 24 -9.35 -17.28 -1.63
CA GLY A 24 -7.89 -17.39 -1.62
C GLY A 24 -7.36 -18.15 -0.42
N ALA A 25 -7.95 -17.99 0.76
CA ALA A 25 -7.57 -18.71 1.98
C ALA A 25 -7.83 -20.22 1.85
N ILE A 26 -8.95 -20.61 1.25
CA ILE A 26 -9.25 -22.02 0.98
C ILE A 26 -8.23 -22.62 0.01
N LEU A 27 -7.91 -21.90 -1.07
CA LEU A 27 -6.88 -22.32 -2.03
C LEU A 27 -5.50 -22.42 -1.38
N GLY A 28 -5.11 -21.45 -0.56
CA GLY A 28 -3.86 -21.47 0.20
C GLY A 28 -3.80 -22.60 1.23
N PHE A 29 -4.89 -22.90 1.90
CA PHE A 29 -5.00 -24.02 2.84
C PHE A 29 -4.78 -25.37 2.14
N ILE A 30 -5.35 -25.56 0.95
CA ILE A 30 -5.16 -26.77 0.13
C ILE A 30 -3.70 -26.84 -0.36
N TRP A 31 -3.17 -25.75 -0.88
CA TRP A 31 -1.79 -25.67 -1.40
C TRP A 31 -0.72 -25.87 -0.33
N PHE A 32 -1.04 -25.66 0.94
CA PHE A 32 -0.07 -25.82 2.03
C PHE A 32 0.61 -27.21 2.02
N SER A 33 -0.13 -28.28 1.75
CA SER A 33 0.37 -29.66 1.75
C SER A 33 0.25 -30.37 0.39
N SER A 34 -0.43 -29.77 -0.57
CA SER A 34 -0.61 -30.31 -1.90
C SER A 34 0.27 -29.54 -2.88
N ALA A 35 0.94 -30.23 -3.78
CA ALA A 35 1.75 -29.62 -4.84
C ALA A 35 0.91 -29.48 -6.13
N PRO A 36 0.07 -28.46 -6.28
CA PRO A 36 -0.73 -28.29 -7.49
C PRO A 36 0.21 -28.04 -8.66
N PHE A 37 -0.01 -28.69 -9.78
CA PHE A 37 0.75 -28.53 -11.04
C PHE A 37 2.26 -28.80 -10.92
N GLY A 38 2.73 -29.57 -9.91
CA GLY A 38 4.15 -29.85 -9.71
C GLY A 38 4.94 -28.68 -9.09
N TRP A 39 4.27 -27.65 -8.61
CA TRP A 39 4.89 -26.55 -7.88
C TRP A 39 5.24 -26.98 -6.45
N PRO A 40 6.29 -26.37 -5.81
CA PRO A 40 6.58 -26.66 -4.41
C PRO A 40 5.38 -26.34 -3.52
N THR A 41 5.24 -27.09 -2.44
CA THR A 41 4.19 -26.81 -1.45
C THR A 41 4.48 -25.48 -0.74
N LEU A 42 3.44 -24.83 -0.23
CA LEU A 42 3.63 -23.60 0.55
C LEU A 42 4.48 -23.84 1.80
N SER A 43 4.38 -25.04 2.40
CA SER A 43 5.25 -25.42 3.51
C SER A 43 6.72 -25.41 3.10
N ASP A 44 7.08 -25.95 1.92
CA ASP A 44 8.47 -25.96 1.43
C ASP A 44 8.96 -24.54 1.15
N VAL A 45 8.12 -23.71 0.53
CA VAL A 45 8.46 -22.31 0.25
C VAL A 45 8.71 -21.53 1.53
N LEU A 46 7.86 -21.70 2.55
CA LEU A 46 8.01 -21.01 3.84
C LEU A 46 9.16 -21.55 4.69
N LEU A 47 9.51 -22.83 4.57
CA LEU A 47 10.63 -23.44 5.27
C LEU A 47 11.98 -23.07 4.64
N LYS A 48 12.03 -22.80 3.35
CA LYS A 48 13.26 -22.54 2.60
C LYS A 48 14.16 -21.46 3.24
N PRO A 49 13.64 -20.28 3.69
CA PRO A 49 14.47 -19.29 4.35
C PRO A 49 15.13 -19.80 5.64
N TYR A 50 14.42 -20.58 6.45
CA TYR A 50 14.97 -21.20 7.66
C TYR A 50 16.03 -22.25 7.33
N CYS A 51 15.83 -23.03 6.27
CA CYS A 51 16.75 -24.07 5.85
C CYS A 51 18.07 -23.53 5.24
N GLN A 52 18.14 -22.25 4.92
CA GLN A 52 19.38 -21.58 4.50
C GLN A 52 20.33 -21.29 5.66
N LEU A 53 19.86 -21.34 6.92
CA LEU A 53 20.73 -21.23 8.08
C LEU A 53 21.73 -22.39 8.14
N PRO A 54 22.97 -22.14 8.64
CA PRO A 54 23.95 -23.20 8.89
C PRO A 54 23.37 -24.35 9.73
N ALA A 55 23.73 -25.60 9.40
CA ALA A 55 23.20 -26.78 10.09
C ALA A 55 23.48 -26.77 11.60
N GLU A 56 24.58 -26.13 12.00
CA GLU A 56 25.02 -25.97 13.40
C GLU A 56 24.10 -25.03 14.21
N GLN A 57 23.40 -24.13 13.53
CA GLN A 57 22.54 -23.10 14.15
C GLN A 57 21.04 -23.43 14.10
N ARG A 58 20.67 -24.57 13.52
CA ARG A 58 19.28 -24.98 13.37
C ARG A 58 19.02 -26.37 13.93
N LEU A 59 17.76 -26.67 14.24
CA LEU A 59 17.34 -28.02 14.56
C LEU A 59 17.41 -28.88 13.29
N SER A 60 18.32 -29.84 13.25
CA SER A 60 18.53 -30.68 12.08
C SER A 60 18.71 -32.17 12.50
N PRO A 61 17.66 -32.81 13.04
CA PRO A 61 17.72 -34.21 13.35
C PRO A 61 17.95 -35.01 12.05
N ASN A 62 18.97 -35.85 12.03
CA ASN A 62 19.32 -36.69 10.87
C ASN A 62 19.59 -35.91 9.56
N GLY A 63 20.08 -34.66 9.66
CA GLY A 63 20.36 -33.82 8.49
C GLY A 63 19.14 -33.21 7.81
N SER A 64 17.93 -33.53 8.26
CA SER A 64 16.68 -32.92 7.73
C SER A 64 16.40 -31.56 8.37
N CYS A 65 15.91 -30.60 7.56
CA CYS A 65 15.51 -29.30 8.07
C CYS A 65 14.08 -29.37 8.57
N GLN A 66 13.87 -29.29 9.89
CA GLN A 66 12.57 -29.37 10.51
C GLN A 66 12.38 -28.28 11.56
N LEU A 67 11.14 -27.80 11.70
CA LEU A 67 10.76 -26.89 12.77
C LEU A 67 10.18 -27.68 13.95
N LEU A 68 10.40 -27.17 15.16
CA LEU A 68 9.86 -27.78 16.37
C LEU A 68 8.35 -27.48 16.47
N GLN A 69 7.56 -28.52 16.63
CA GLN A 69 6.15 -28.38 17.01
C GLN A 69 6.06 -28.36 18.55
N THR A 70 5.50 -27.30 19.09
CA THR A 70 5.41 -27.10 20.56
C THR A 70 4.01 -27.32 21.09
N GLU A 71 2.97 -27.23 20.23
CA GLU A 71 1.57 -27.34 20.62
C GLU A 71 0.84 -28.36 19.76
N PRO A 72 -0.16 -29.12 20.29
CA PRO A 72 -0.85 -30.18 19.56
C PRO A 72 -1.56 -29.73 18.29
N PHE A 73 -2.17 -28.51 18.32
CA PHE A 73 -2.94 -27.95 17.19
C PHE A 73 -2.15 -26.92 16.37
N GLU A 74 -0.85 -26.77 16.64
CA GLU A 74 -0.01 -25.76 16.00
C GLU A 74 -0.05 -25.85 14.48
N ILE A 75 0.07 -27.04 13.90
CA ILE A 75 0.06 -27.25 12.45
C ILE A 75 -1.28 -26.82 11.81
N PHE A 76 -2.39 -27.11 12.47
CA PHE A 76 -3.70 -26.70 11.97
C PHE A 76 -3.84 -25.19 11.96
N MET A 77 -3.47 -24.53 13.06
CA MET A 77 -3.48 -23.07 13.16
C MET A 77 -2.53 -22.40 12.15
N LEU A 78 -1.38 -23.04 11.89
CA LEU A 78 -0.43 -22.58 10.86
C LEU A 78 -1.05 -22.63 9.47
N ARG A 79 -1.70 -23.76 9.10
CA ARG A 79 -2.38 -23.88 7.81
C ARG A 79 -3.42 -22.80 7.62
N MET A 80 -4.20 -22.49 8.65
CA MET A 80 -5.20 -21.42 8.61
C MET A 80 -4.54 -20.04 8.40
N LYS A 81 -3.51 -19.72 9.17
CA LYS A 81 -2.76 -18.45 9.04
C LYS A 81 -2.10 -18.31 7.68
N VAL A 82 -1.43 -19.36 7.21
CA VAL A 82 -0.78 -19.38 5.88
C VAL A 82 -1.83 -19.24 4.78
N GLY A 83 -2.91 -20.02 4.86
CA GLY A 83 -4.01 -19.95 3.90
C GLY A 83 -4.56 -18.54 3.79
N LEU A 84 -4.86 -17.89 4.93
CA LEU A 84 -5.39 -16.53 4.97
C LEU A 84 -4.40 -15.51 4.38
N SER A 85 -3.13 -15.59 4.76
CA SER A 85 -2.10 -14.65 4.30
C SER A 85 -1.82 -14.79 2.81
N VAL A 86 -1.70 -16.03 2.32
CA VAL A 86 -1.54 -16.31 0.88
C VAL A 86 -2.81 -15.96 0.11
N GLY A 87 -3.99 -16.20 0.68
CA GLY A 87 -5.25 -15.77 0.13
C GLY A 87 -5.31 -14.25 -0.06
N ALA A 88 -4.89 -13.49 0.94
CA ALA A 88 -4.79 -12.03 0.85
C ALA A 88 -3.78 -11.58 -0.22
N LEU A 89 -2.63 -12.28 -0.36
CA LEU A 89 -1.63 -12.01 -1.39
C LEU A 89 -2.16 -12.30 -2.80
N LEU A 90 -2.72 -13.48 -3.05
CA LEU A 90 -3.20 -13.89 -4.37
C LEU A 90 -4.38 -13.04 -4.84
N PHE A 91 -5.28 -12.68 -3.93
CA PHE A 91 -6.45 -11.84 -4.22
C PHE A 91 -6.20 -10.35 -3.94
N SER A 92 -4.93 -9.94 -3.81
CA SER A 92 -4.57 -8.53 -3.63
C SER A 92 -5.16 -7.62 -4.72
N PRO A 93 -5.22 -7.97 -6.02
CA PRO A 93 -5.86 -7.13 -7.01
C PRO A 93 -7.34 -6.84 -6.70
N VAL A 94 -8.05 -7.84 -6.14
CA VAL A 94 -9.49 -7.74 -5.85
C VAL A 94 -9.73 -6.80 -4.67
N TRP A 95 -9.10 -7.06 -3.51
CA TRP A 95 -9.36 -6.24 -2.33
C TRP A 95 -8.70 -4.85 -2.43
N LEU A 96 -7.56 -4.71 -3.09
CA LEU A 96 -6.98 -3.40 -3.40
C LEU A 96 -7.90 -2.60 -4.32
N TYR A 97 -8.50 -3.23 -5.34
CA TYR A 97 -9.48 -2.54 -6.18
C TYR A 97 -10.68 -2.04 -5.36
N GLN A 98 -11.23 -2.85 -4.46
CA GLN A 98 -12.34 -2.44 -3.62
C GLN A 98 -11.96 -1.32 -2.65
N LEU A 99 -10.76 -1.40 -2.06
CA LEU A 99 -10.23 -0.38 -1.17
C LEU A 99 -10.06 0.97 -1.90
N TRP A 100 -9.37 0.95 -3.04
CA TRP A 100 -9.11 2.16 -3.81
C TRP A 100 -10.36 2.73 -4.45
N ALA A 101 -11.26 1.90 -4.94
CA ALA A 101 -12.55 2.34 -5.45
C ALA A 101 -13.45 2.95 -4.37
N PHE A 102 -13.25 2.61 -3.09
CA PHE A 102 -13.90 3.26 -1.96
C PHE A 102 -13.28 4.62 -1.62
N ILE A 103 -11.95 4.75 -1.72
CA ILE A 103 -11.23 5.99 -1.39
C ILE A 103 -11.41 7.05 -2.48
N THR A 104 -11.61 6.65 -3.75
CA THR A 104 -11.66 7.53 -4.92
C THR A 104 -13.05 8.02 -5.40
N PRO A 105 -14.21 7.83 -4.74
CA PRO A 105 -15.50 8.26 -5.27
C PRO A 105 -15.64 9.79 -5.42
N GLY A 106 -14.74 10.58 -4.84
CA GLY A 106 -14.68 12.03 -4.99
C GLY A 106 -13.97 12.55 -6.25
N LEU A 107 -13.40 11.68 -7.07
CA LEU A 107 -12.67 12.03 -8.29
C LEU A 107 -13.57 11.80 -9.53
N HIS A 108 -13.58 12.78 -10.46
CA HIS A 108 -14.49 12.92 -11.61
C HIS A 108 -14.61 11.68 -12.52
N ASP A 109 -15.75 11.54 -13.21
CA ASP A 109 -16.18 10.39 -14.04
C ASP A 109 -15.21 9.93 -15.15
N ASN A 110 -14.24 10.72 -15.53
CA ASN A 110 -13.21 10.35 -16.52
C ASN A 110 -12.10 9.42 -15.99
N GLU A 111 -12.13 9.00 -14.74
CA GLU A 111 -10.98 8.38 -14.05
C GLU A 111 -11.08 6.86 -13.84
N ARG A 112 -12.09 6.19 -14.38
CA ARG A 112 -12.15 4.72 -14.33
C ARG A 112 -10.93 4.02 -14.94
N LYS A 113 -10.33 4.63 -15.99
CA LYS A 113 -9.06 4.14 -16.56
C LYS A 113 -7.89 4.36 -15.59
N PHE A 114 -7.93 5.48 -14.88
CA PHE A 114 -6.92 5.82 -13.89
C PHE A 114 -6.97 4.90 -12.67
N ALA A 115 -8.16 4.63 -12.13
CA ALA A 115 -8.35 3.71 -11.01
C ALA A 115 -7.82 2.30 -11.32
N ARG A 116 -8.04 1.77 -12.53
CA ARG A 116 -7.51 0.47 -12.96
C ARG A 116 -5.99 0.46 -13.04
N SER A 117 -5.39 1.50 -13.62
CA SER A 117 -3.93 1.63 -13.68
C SER A 117 -3.32 1.74 -12.29
N PHE A 118 -3.99 2.47 -11.38
CA PHE A 118 -3.56 2.65 -10.01
C PHE A 118 -3.56 1.32 -9.24
N VAL A 119 -4.63 0.54 -9.34
CA VAL A 119 -4.73 -0.78 -8.72
C VAL A 119 -3.68 -1.74 -9.26
N PHE A 120 -3.36 -1.67 -10.55
CA PHE A 120 -2.29 -2.46 -11.13
C PHE A 120 -0.93 -2.16 -10.48
N PHE A 121 -0.58 -0.88 -10.33
CA PHE A 121 0.65 -0.49 -9.62
C PHE A 121 0.61 -0.84 -8.14
N ALA A 122 -0.53 -0.66 -7.47
CA ALA A 122 -0.74 -1.08 -6.09
C ALA A 122 -0.47 -2.58 -5.93
N THR A 123 -1.04 -3.42 -6.76
CA THR A 123 -0.80 -4.87 -6.72
C THR A 123 0.67 -5.22 -6.92
N ILE A 124 1.36 -4.55 -7.85
CA ILE A 124 2.79 -4.78 -8.09
C ILE A 124 3.62 -4.36 -6.88
N LEU A 125 3.34 -3.20 -6.28
CA LEU A 125 4.05 -2.73 -5.10
C LEU A 125 3.79 -3.65 -3.89
N PHE A 126 2.54 -4.02 -3.65
CA PHE A 126 2.17 -4.94 -2.58
C PHE A 126 2.90 -6.29 -2.70
N CYS A 127 2.84 -6.92 -3.88
CA CYS A 127 3.55 -8.16 -4.15
C CYS A 127 5.08 -7.97 -4.08
N GLY A 128 5.60 -6.86 -4.59
CA GLY A 128 7.02 -6.52 -4.52
C GLY A 128 7.52 -6.37 -3.08
N GLY A 129 6.72 -5.74 -2.20
CA GLY A 129 6.99 -5.66 -0.76
C GLY A 129 7.03 -7.03 -0.11
N ALA A 130 6.04 -7.90 -0.40
CA ALA A 130 6.02 -9.27 0.11
C ALA A 130 7.22 -10.10 -0.37
N VAL A 131 7.59 -9.99 -1.64
CA VAL A 131 8.78 -10.65 -2.20
C VAL A 131 10.05 -10.15 -1.52
N LEU A 132 10.20 -8.85 -1.33
CA LEU A 132 11.35 -8.29 -0.61
C LEU A 132 11.43 -8.84 0.83
N ALA A 133 10.29 -8.87 1.55
CA ALA A 133 10.23 -9.45 2.89
C ALA A 133 10.72 -10.90 2.91
N TYR A 134 10.29 -11.71 1.94
CA TYR A 134 10.71 -13.10 1.83
C TYR A 134 12.24 -13.26 1.70
N TYR A 135 12.89 -12.37 0.94
CA TYR A 135 14.37 -12.37 0.82
C TYR A 135 15.08 -11.79 2.04
N VAL A 136 14.43 -10.90 2.79
CA VAL A 136 14.98 -10.31 4.02
C VAL A 136 14.99 -11.31 5.18
N VAL A 137 14.02 -12.24 5.22
CA VAL A 137 13.89 -13.22 6.33
C VAL A 137 15.15 -14.02 6.63
N PRO A 138 15.81 -14.70 5.66
CA PRO A 138 17.00 -15.51 5.96
C PRO A 138 18.15 -14.65 6.50
N GLU A 139 18.33 -13.45 5.98
CA GLU A 139 19.37 -12.52 6.42
C GLU A 139 19.10 -12.02 7.85
N ALA A 140 17.83 -11.70 8.17
CA ALA A 140 17.44 -11.32 9.51
C ALA A 140 17.68 -12.45 10.52
N LEU A 141 17.33 -13.68 10.16
CA LEU A 141 17.57 -14.86 11.00
C LEU A 141 19.05 -15.13 11.20
N THR A 142 19.86 -15.04 10.15
CA THR A 142 21.32 -15.22 10.21
C THR A 142 21.96 -14.15 11.10
N PHE A 143 21.52 -12.91 10.94
CA PHE A 143 21.96 -11.80 11.79
C PHE A 143 21.64 -12.05 13.26
N MET A 144 20.40 -12.44 13.58
CA MET A 144 19.99 -12.75 14.95
C MET A 144 20.76 -13.94 15.54
N ALA A 145 20.98 -14.98 14.73
CA ALA A 145 21.74 -16.16 15.16
C ALA A 145 23.22 -15.83 15.48
N SER A 146 23.80 -14.81 14.81
CA SER A 146 25.19 -14.38 15.04
C SER A 146 25.43 -13.82 16.44
N PHE A 147 24.39 -13.26 17.10
CA PHE A 147 24.52 -12.79 18.49
C PHE A 147 24.66 -13.91 19.52
N GLY A 148 24.24 -15.14 19.17
CA GLY A 148 24.35 -16.29 20.06
C GLY A 148 25.79 -16.82 20.29
N GLY A 149 26.77 -16.38 19.49
CA GLY A 149 28.19 -16.68 19.68
C GLY A 149 28.54 -18.19 19.77
N GLY A 150 27.72 -19.07 19.20
CA GLY A 150 27.89 -20.53 19.28
C GLY A 150 27.52 -21.15 20.63
N ALA A 151 27.19 -20.33 21.64
CA ALA A 151 26.76 -20.80 22.95
C ALA A 151 25.28 -21.18 23.02
N PHE A 152 24.49 -20.69 22.07
CA PHE A 152 23.06 -20.91 22.03
C PHE A 152 22.65 -21.64 20.74
N PHE A 153 21.85 -22.66 20.92
CA PHE A 153 21.22 -23.41 19.85
C PHE A 153 19.82 -22.84 19.57
N THR A 154 19.54 -22.46 18.33
CA THR A 154 18.27 -21.84 17.98
C THR A 154 17.23 -22.90 17.58
N ALA A 155 16.46 -23.40 18.56
CA ALA A 155 15.28 -24.22 18.29
C ALA A 155 14.06 -23.33 18.12
N LEU A 156 13.73 -22.98 16.86
CA LEU A 156 12.55 -22.19 16.56
C LEU A 156 11.29 -23.04 16.54
N SER A 157 10.26 -22.63 17.31
CA SER A 157 8.90 -23.17 17.16
C SER A 157 8.36 -22.83 15.77
N GLY A 158 7.79 -23.81 15.10
CA GLY A 158 7.19 -23.65 13.77
C GLY A 158 6.16 -22.52 13.75
N GLY A 159 5.30 -22.46 14.79
CA GLY A 159 4.28 -21.44 14.92
C GLY A 159 4.82 -20.02 15.02
N LYS A 160 5.86 -19.82 15.82
CA LYS A 160 6.51 -18.50 15.99
C LYS A 160 7.23 -18.08 14.72
N TYR A 161 8.01 -18.98 14.11
CA TYR A 161 8.74 -18.71 12.87
C TYR A 161 7.79 -18.33 11.72
N ILE A 162 6.80 -19.17 11.41
CA ILE A 162 5.89 -18.90 10.31
C ILE A 162 5.05 -17.66 10.58
N SER A 163 4.59 -17.43 11.83
CA SER A 163 3.87 -16.20 12.17
C SER A 163 4.74 -14.96 11.96
N PHE A 164 6.03 -15.02 12.29
CA PHE A 164 7.00 -13.95 12.03
C PHE A 164 7.14 -13.68 10.53
N VAL A 165 7.35 -14.71 9.72
CA VAL A 165 7.46 -14.58 8.26
C VAL A 165 6.21 -13.98 7.65
N LEU A 166 5.03 -14.52 7.99
CA LEU A 166 3.76 -14.03 7.46
C LEU A 166 3.50 -12.56 7.84
N LEU A 167 3.82 -12.20 9.08
CA LEU A 167 3.66 -10.83 9.54
C LEU A 167 4.59 -9.86 8.80
N LEU A 168 5.85 -10.26 8.56
CA LEU A 168 6.77 -9.49 7.72
C LEU A 168 6.24 -9.31 6.30
N LEU A 169 5.77 -10.38 5.66
CA LEU A 169 5.20 -10.32 4.31
C LEU A 169 4.04 -9.31 4.21
N VAL A 170 3.13 -9.33 5.20
CA VAL A 170 1.99 -8.40 5.24
C VAL A 170 2.45 -6.96 5.50
N ILE A 171 3.35 -6.76 6.48
CA ILE A 171 3.84 -5.42 6.82
C ILE A 171 4.57 -4.78 5.65
N PHE A 172 5.49 -5.50 5.01
CA PHE A 172 6.20 -4.98 3.85
C PHE A 172 5.26 -4.71 2.68
N GLY A 173 4.33 -5.65 2.39
CA GLY A 173 3.33 -5.47 1.35
C GLY A 173 2.50 -4.20 1.56
N VAL A 174 1.89 -4.05 2.73
CA VAL A 174 1.08 -2.86 3.06
C VAL A 174 1.91 -1.59 3.09
N SER A 175 3.13 -1.65 3.62
CA SER A 175 4.01 -0.48 3.69
C SER A 175 4.38 0.06 2.31
N PHE A 176 4.51 -0.82 1.31
CA PHE A 176 4.82 -0.44 -0.07
C PHE A 176 3.67 0.32 -0.75
N GLU A 177 2.46 0.31 -0.18
CA GLU A 177 1.35 1.16 -0.63
C GLU A 177 1.53 2.64 -0.22
N LEU A 178 2.32 2.95 0.82
CA LEU A 178 2.48 4.33 1.32
C LEU A 178 2.97 5.32 0.25
N PRO A 179 3.99 5.01 -0.58
CA PRO A 179 4.42 5.90 -1.65
C PRO A 179 3.34 6.14 -2.71
N LEU A 180 2.50 5.15 -2.96
CA LEU A 180 1.41 5.25 -3.91
C LEU A 180 0.28 6.14 -3.37
N VAL A 181 -0.04 6.02 -2.08
CA VAL A 181 -0.95 6.96 -1.37
C VAL A 181 -0.46 8.40 -1.53
N LEU A 182 0.85 8.63 -1.39
CA LEU A 182 1.46 9.94 -1.56
C LEU A 182 1.25 10.52 -2.98
N VAL A 183 1.46 9.71 -4.02
CA VAL A 183 1.20 10.10 -5.41
C VAL A 183 -0.28 10.44 -5.61
N MET A 184 -1.18 9.70 -4.97
CA MET A 184 -2.61 9.97 -5.03
C MET A 184 -2.98 11.30 -4.35
N LEU A 185 -2.42 11.58 -3.16
CA LEU A 185 -2.62 12.84 -2.45
C LEU A 185 -2.10 14.05 -3.26
N ASN A 186 -0.99 13.87 -4.00
CA ASN A 186 -0.48 14.88 -4.91
C ASN A 186 -1.47 15.11 -6.08
N ARG A 187 -2.00 14.06 -6.69
CA ARG A 187 -2.98 14.20 -7.77
C ARG A 187 -4.30 14.84 -7.31
N ALA A 188 -4.72 14.54 -6.09
CA ALA A 188 -5.86 15.20 -5.46
C ALA A 188 -5.61 16.68 -5.10
N GLY A 189 -4.36 17.18 -5.27
CA GLY A 189 -3.99 18.56 -4.97
C GLY A 189 -3.78 18.84 -3.47
N ILE A 190 -3.84 17.82 -2.61
CA ILE A 190 -3.66 17.96 -1.14
C ILE A 190 -2.20 18.20 -0.79
N VAL A 191 -1.29 17.50 -1.50
CA VAL A 191 0.16 17.58 -1.28
C VAL A 191 0.85 18.01 -2.57
N THR A 192 1.57 19.12 -2.55
CA THR A 192 2.37 19.59 -3.68
C THR A 192 3.81 19.05 -3.56
N TYR A 193 4.52 18.95 -4.70
CA TYR A 193 5.94 18.57 -4.70
C TYR A 193 6.81 19.52 -3.86
N GLU A 194 6.48 20.81 -3.82
CA GLU A 194 7.22 21.80 -3.03
C GLU A 194 7.16 21.51 -1.53
N LYS A 195 5.96 21.20 -1.02
CA LYS A 195 5.77 20.74 0.39
C LYS A 195 6.57 19.47 0.65
N LEU A 196 6.51 18.51 -0.28
CA LEU A 196 7.22 17.25 -0.16
C LEU A 196 8.75 17.46 -0.13
N ARG A 197 9.25 18.35 -0.98
CA ARG A 197 10.67 18.71 -1.02
C ARG A 197 11.10 19.47 0.24
N SER A 198 10.26 20.31 0.80
CA SER A 198 10.59 21.02 2.05
C SER A 198 10.68 20.07 3.24
N TRP A 199 9.83 19.04 3.28
CA TRP A 199 9.68 18.11 4.41
C TRP A 199 10.41 16.77 4.23
N TRP A 200 11.20 16.59 3.17
CA TRP A 200 11.81 15.31 2.82
C TRP A 200 12.58 14.64 3.99
N ARG A 201 13.33 15.45 4.78
CA ARG A 201 14.07 14.94 5.95
C ARG A 201 13.14 14.40 7.03
N GLY A 202 12.07 15.13 7.30
CA GLY A 202 11.05 14.70 8.26
C GLY A 202 10.31 13.45 7.81
N VAL A 203 9.99 13.34 6.52
CA VAL A 203 9.34 12.14 5.96
C VAL A 203 10.26 10.93 6.02
N VAL A 204 11.52 11.07 5.61
CA VAL A 204 12.50 9.96 5.71
C VAL A 204 12.65 9.54 7.17
N PHE A 205 12.80 10.47 8.10
CA PHE A 205 12.86 10.14 9.53
C PHE A 205 11.60 9.40 10.00
N ALA A 206 10.42 9.88 9.61
CA ALA A 206 9.15 9.23 9.94
C ALA A 206 9.06 7.80 9.37
N LEU A 207 9.60 7.55 8.16
CA LEU A 207 9.66 6.21 7.56
C LEU A 207 10.57 5.28 8.38
N PHE A 208 11.69 5.78 8.90
CA PHE A 208 12.55 4.99 9.80
C PHE A 208 11.86 4.66 11.12
N VAL A 209 11.18 5.64 11.73
CA VAL A 209 10.40 5.42 12.96
C VAL A 209 9.26 4.44 12.69
N PHE A 210 8.55 4.60 11.57
CA PHE A 210 7.51 3.67 11.16
C PHE A 210 8.05 2.25 11.00
N ALA A 211 9.17 2.07 10.29
CA ALA A 211 9.79 0.76 10.10
C ALA A 211 10.20 0.13 11.45
N ALA A 212 10.74 0.94 12.38
CA ALA A 212 11.13 0.46 13.70
C ALA A 212 9.94 -0.05 14.54
N VAL A 213 8.77 0.58 14.40
CA VAL A 213 7.56 0.18 15.12
C VAL A 213 6.84 -0.97 14.42
N ALA A 214 6.84 -0.96 13.08
CA ALA A 214 6.10 -1.92 12.27
C ALA A 214 6.76 -3.29 12.19
N THR A 215 8.12 -3.37 12.19
CA THR A 215 8.80 -4.66 12.06
C THR A 215 8.64 -5.52 13.32
N PRO A 216 8.17 -6.79 13.18
CA PRO A 216 7.99 -7.68 14.30
C PRO A 216 9.33 -8.18 14.85
N GLY A 217 9.38 -8.40 16.17
CA GLY A 217 10.58 -8.94 16.82
C GLY A 217 11.69 -7.92 17.03
N GLN A 218 11.51 -6.66 16.65
CA GLN A 218 12.48 -5.56 16.81
C GLN A 218 13.86 -5.90 16.21
N ASP A 219 13.87 -6.69 15.12
CA ASP A 219 15.11 -7.03 14.46
C ASP A 219 15.60 -5.82 13.62
N PRO A 220 16.87 -5.39 13.85
CA PRO A 220 17.41 -4.21 13.18
C PRO A 220 17.55 -4.39 11.67
N PHE A 221 17.73 -5.64 11.22
CA PHE A 221 17.96 -5.94 9.82
C PHE A 221 16.70 -5.71 8.97
N SER A 222 15.56 -6.32 9.37
CA SER A 222 14.29 -6.10 8.69
C SER A 222 13.84 -4.64 8.78
N MET A 223 14.08 -3.98 9.93
CA MET A 223 13.81 -2.56 10.10
C MET A 223 14.57 -1.70 9.08
N LEU A 224 15.89 -1.90 8.95
CA LEU A 224 16.72 -1.14 8.02
C LEU A 224 16.35 -1.45 6.56
N ALA A 225 16.09 -2.71 6.23
CA ALA A 225 15.66 -3.11 4.89
C ALA A 225 14.35 -2.43 4.49
N LEU A 226 13.36 -2.42 5.38
CA LEU A 226 12.07 -1.75 5.15
C LEU A 226 12.25 -0.23 5.02
N ALA A 227 12.96 0.40 5.97
CA ALA A 227 13.18 1.84 5.96
C ALA A 227 13.93 2.31 4.70
N PHE A 228 14.95 1.57 4.27
CA PHE A 228 15.68 1.86 3.05
C PHE A 228 14.79 1.71 1.81
N ALA A 229 14.07 0.61 1.69
CA ALA A 229 13.18 0.36 0.56
C ALA A 229 12.08 1.43 0.47
N LEU A 230 11.45 1.79 1.59
CA LEU A 230 10.44 2.86 1.63
C LEU A 230 11.04 4.23 1.28
N SER A 231 12.27 4.51 1.71
CA SER A 231 12.97 5.77 1.35
C SER A 231 13.22 5.87 -0.15
N VAL A 232 13.65 4.77 -0.78
CA VAL A 232 13.83 4.72 -2.25
C VAL A 232 12.49 4.91 -2.97
N LEU A 233 11.44 4.21 -2.54
CA LEU A 233 10.10 4.34 -3.12
C LEU A 233 9.52 5.75 -2.91
N PHE A 234 9.78 6.37 -1.76
CA PHE A 234 9.42 7.77 -1.51
C PHE A 234 10.10 8.73 -2.49
N LEU A 235 11.39 8.54 -2.76
CA LEU A 235 12.10 9.34 -3.76
C LEU A 235 11.49 9.16 -5.16
N LEU A 236 11.16 7.94 -5.55
CA LEU A 236 10.48 7.68 -6.82
C LEU A 236 9.10 8.35 -6.88
N ALA A 237 8.31 8.27 -5.80
CA ALA A 237 7.02 8.96 -5.70
C ALA A 237 7.19 10.47 -5.82
N ALA A 238 8.21 11.06 -5.18
CA ALA A 238 8.51 12.50 -5.27
C ALA A 238 8.86 12.92 -6.71
N VAL A 239 9.60 12.10 -7.46
CA VAL A 239 9.89 12.35 -8.89
C VAL A 239 8.61 12.33 -9.72
N ILE A 240 7.70 11.38 -9.46
CA ILE A 240 6.40 11.28 -10.15
C ILE A 240 5.54 12.51 -9.84
N CYS A 241 5.47 12.93 -8.57
CA CYS A 241 4.75 14.14 -8.15
C CYS A 241 5.31 15.39 -8.85
N ARG A 242 6.64 15.53 -8.91
CA ARG A 242 7.30 16.65 -9.63
C ARG A 242 6.91 16.68 -11.12
N ALA A 243 6.91 15.52 -11.77
CA ALA A 243 6.54 15.44 -13.19
C ALA A 243 5.06 15.78 -13.41
N HIS A 244 4.19 15.39 -12.48
CA HIS A 244 2.76 15.73 -12.53
C HIS A 244 2.53 17.24 -12.34
N ASP A 245 3.10 17.84 -11.29
CA ASP A 245 2.92 19.27 -10.99
C ASP A 245 3.46 20.14 -12.12
N ARG A 246 4.61 19.80 -12.72
CA ARG A 246 5.14 20.48 -13.91
C ARG A 246 4.22 20.41 -15.12
N ARG A 247 3.60 19.25 -15.37
CA ARG A 247 2.65 19.10 -16.48
C ARG A 247 1.38 19.91 -16.24
N LYS A 248 0.92 19.99 -14.98
CA LYS A 248 -0.23 20.79 -14.59
C LYS A 248 0.05 22.28 -14.80
N ALA A 249 1.21 22.76 -14.33
CA ALA A 249 1.62 24.16 -14.51
C ALA A 249 1.69 24.57 -16.00
N LYS A 250 2.32 23.75 -16.85
CA LYS A 250 2.37 24.03 -18.30
C LYS A 250 0.98 24.11 -18.95
N LYS A 251 0.05 23.24 -18.57
CA LYS A 251 -1.32 23.30 -19.10
C LYS A 251 -2.05 24.56 -18.68
N LEU A 252 -1.84 25.04 -17.46
CA LEU A 252 -2.42 26.30 -16.98
C LEU A 252 -1.83 27.51 -17.74
N GLU A 253 -0.50 27.52 -18.00
CA GLU A 253 0.15 28.53 -18.81
C GLU A 253 -0.40 28.55 -20.26
N GLU A 254 -0.54 27.38 -20.90
CA GLU A 254 -1.10 27.24 -22.26
C GLU A 254 -2.58 27.71 -22.35
N GLN A 255 -3.33 27.62 -21.25
CA GLN A 255 -4.72 28.07 -21.17
C GLN A 255 -4.84 29.56 -20.79
N GLY A 256 -3.71 30.28 -20.60
CA GLY A 256 -3.72 31.67 -20.16
C GLY A 256 -4.17 31.89 -18.71
N LEU A 257 -4.34 30.78 -17.96
CA LEU A 257 -4.72 30.79 -16.55
C LEU A 257 -3.47 30.73 -15.71
N THR A 258 -2.74 31.84 -15.61
CA THR A 258 -1.68 31.98 -14.60
C THR A 258 -2.31 32.05 -13.21
N GLU A 259 -1.65 31.51 -12.18
CA GLU A 259 -2.14 31.59 -10.77
C GLU A 259 -2.43 33.05 -10.35
N ALA A 260 -1.75 34.03 -10.93
CA ALA A 260 -2.03 35.47 -10.76
C ALA A 260 -3.41 35.88 -11.33
N GLY A 261 -3.92 35.16 -12.33
CA GLY A 261 -5.24 35.48 -12.93
C GLY A 261 -6.42 34.84 -12.20
N LEU A 262 -6.18 33.90 -11.29
CA LEU A 262 -7.23 33.29 -10.47
C LEU A 262 -7.57 34.11 -9.22
N ASP A 263 -6.63 34.96 -8.76
CA ASP A 263 -6.84 35.89 -7.64
C ASP A 263 -7.31 37.29 -8.09
N GLU A 264 -7.22 37.63 -9.36
CA GLU A 264 -7.91 38.78 -9.91
C GLU A 264 -9.40 38.42 -10.05
N ALA A 265 -10.21 38.91 -9.12
CA ALA A 265 -11.66 38.94 -9.27
C ALA A 265 -11.96 39.44 -10.68
N SER A 266 -12.65 38.62 -11.49
CA SER A 266 -13.09 39.02 -12.82
C SER A 266 -13.71 40.42 -12.69
N ASN A 267 -13.14 41.38 -13.40
CA ASN A 267 -13.63 42.74 -13.45
C ASN A 267 -15.05 42.65 -14.09
N VAL A 268 -16.05 42.39 -13.24
CA VAL A 268 -17.43 42.42 -13.68
C VAL A 268 -17.69 43.88 -13.97
N ASP A 269 -17.80 44.18 -15.25
CA ASP A 269 -18.17 45.52 -15.70
C ASP A 269 -19.57 45.84 -15.13
N THR A 270 -19.58 46.55 -14.03
CA THR A 270 -20.79 46.98 -13.32
C THR A 270 -21.38 48.26 -13.95
N THR A 271 -20.94 48.63 -15.14
CA THR A 271 -21.60 49.70 -15.88
C THR A 271 -23.03 49.28 -16.21
N PRO A 272 -24.06 50.02 -15.76
CA PRO A 272 -25.46 49.70 -16.10
C PRO A 272 -25.60 49.74 -17.62
N SER A 273 -26.05 48.66 -18.23
CA SER A 273 -26.36 48.64 -19.66
C SER A 273 -27.44 49.69 -19.96
N GLU A 274 -27.26 50.48 -21.02
CA GLU A 274 -28.14 51.55 -21.45
C GLU A 274 -29.61 51.17 -21.71
N MET A 275 -29.98 49.94 -21.45
CA MET A 275 -31.36 49.45 -21.64
C MET A 275 -32.37 49.99 -20.60
N ASP A 276 -31.90 50.60 -19.51
CA ASP A 276 -32.81 51.11 -18.46
C ASP A 276 -33.25 52.55 -18.65
N SER A 277 -32.68 53.29 -19.64
CA SER A 277 -33.03 54.67 -19.91
C SER A 277 -34.24 54.85 -20.85
N THR A 278 -34.55 53.85 -21.68
CA THR A 278 -35.66 53.87 -22.63
C THR A 278 -37.01 53.51 -21.97
N ALA A 279 -37.00 52.67 -20.93
CA ALA A 279 -38.22 52.32 -20.19
C ALA A 279 -38.75 53.48 -19.31
N SER A 280 -37.87 54.37 -18.85
CA SER A 280 -38.28 55.56 -18.06
C SER A 280 -38.86 56.72 -18.91
N GLN A 281 -38.51 56.79 -20.20
CA GLN A 281 -39.08 57.81 -21.09
C GLN A 281 -40.48 57.43 -21.62
N ALA A 282 -40.69 56.13 -21.91
CA ALA A 282 -42.06 55.69 -22.37
C ALA A 282 -43.14 55.81 -21.28
N ALA A 283 -42.75 55.74 -20.00
CA ALA A 283 -43.71 55.92 -18.90
C ALA A 283 -44.06 57.39 -18.62
N LYS A 284 -43.38 58.38 -19.21
CA LYS A 284 -43.65 59.81 -19.06
C LYS A 284 -44.56 60.35 -20.16
N ASP A 285 -44.60 59.73 -21.33
CA ASP A 285 -45.40 60.19 -22.46
C ASP A 285 -46.85 59.68 -22.40
N ASP A 286 -47.16 58.67 -21.57
CA ASP A 286 -48.56 58.19 -21.33
C ASP A 286 -49.28 58.91 -20.19
N ALA A 287 -48.66 59.92 -19.56
CA ALA A 287 -49.28 60.66 -18.43
C ALA A 287 -49.63 62.15 -18.77
N THR A 288 -49.70 62.53 -20.05
CA THR A 288 -50.22 63.79 -20.53
C THR A 288 -51.35 63.52 -21.56
#